data_6202f25fa019c26061760bb6209ef648
#
_entry.id   6202f25fa019c26061760bb6209ef648
#
_cell.length_a   1.000
_cell.length_b   1.000
_cell.length_c   1.000
_cell.angle_alpha   90.00
_cell.angle_beta   90.00
_cell.angle_gamma   90.00
#
_symmetry.space_group_name_H-M   'P 1'
#
loop_
_entity.id
_entity.type
_entity.pdbx_description
1 polymer ?
#
loop_
_entity_poly.entity_id
_entity_poly.type
_entity_poly.pdbx_seq_one_letter_code
_entity_poly.pdbx_strand_id
1 'polypeptide(L)'
;MSEKRVKEDIINHPSHYKLGNGLETIDILEAVTDNLKGPEAVLVGNVLKYICRYSKKNGLEDLKKAQWYLNRLVDKMEKGEQ
;
A
#
# COMPACT_ATOMS: atom_id res chain seq x y z
N MET A 1 -6.52 28.89 4.03
CA MET A 1 -6.13 28.29 3.90
C MET A 1 -5.25 27.65 4.59
N SER A 2 -4.82 27.91 5.20
CA SER A 2 -3.74 27.41 5.79
C SER A 2 -4.01 26.51 6.90
N GLU A 3 -5.11 26.56 7.53
CA GLU A 3 -5.36 25.66 8.57
C GLU A 3 -5.34 24.26 8.15
N LYS A 4 -5.76 23.97 6.96
CA LYS A 4 -5.73 22.65 6.47
C LYS A 4 -4.36 22.13 6.34
N ARG A 5 -3.44 22.97 6.02
CA ARG A 5 -2.10 22.50 5.86
C ARG A 5 -1.41 22.31 7.16
N VAL A 6 -1.83 23.02 8.16
CA VAL A 6 -1.23 22.89 9.47
C VAL A 6 -1.66 21.60 10.11
N LYS A 7 -2.90 21.22 9.91
CA LYS A 7 -3.39 19.99 10.47
C LYS A 7 -3.35 18.88 9.48
N GLU A 8 -3.15 17.68 9.99
CA GLU A 8 -3.17 16.51 9.14
C GLU A 8 -4.54 16.32 8.56
N ASP A 9 -4.60 16.01 7.28
CA ASP A 9 -5.85 15.69 6.61
C ASP A 9 -6.07 14.19 6.81
N ILE A 10 -6.80 13.84 7.85
CA ILE A 10 -6.92 12.47 8.27
C ILE A 10 -7.59 11.60 7.23
N ILE A 11 -8.46 12.15 6.43
CA ILE A 11 -9.20 11.37 5.44
C ILE A 11 -8.42 11.19 4.16
N ASN A 12 -7.90 12.28 3.62
CA ASN A 12 -7.26 12.22 2.31
C ASN A 12 -5.77 11.92 2.38
N HIS A 13 -5.11 12.35 3.44
CA HIS A 13 -3.67 12.20 3.56
C HIS A 13 -3.30 11.77 4.96
N PRO A 14 -3.69 10.55 5.36
CA PRO A 14 -3.36 10.06 6.71
C PRO A 14 -1.85 9.98 6.90
N SER A 15 -1.38 10.34 8.07
CA SER A 15 0.04 10.41 8.32
C SER A 15 0.74 9.06 8.14
N HIS A 16 0.06 7.95 8.45
CA HIS A 16 0.71 6.65 8.33
C HIS A 16 0.86 6.20 6.87
N TYR A 17 0.35 6.97 5.92
CA TYR A 17 0.56 6.71 4.50
C TYR A 17 1.56 7.67 3.87
N LYS A 18 2.10 8.61 4.64
CA LYS A 18 3.09 9.54 4.12
C LYS A 18 4.48 8.98 4.32
N LEU A 19 5.32 9.15 3.33
CA LEU A 19 6.69 8.67 3.36
C LEU A 19 7.63 9.84 3.60
N GLY A 20 8.87 9.51 4.00
CA GLY A 20 9.78 10.54 4.48
C GLY A 20 10.22 11.58 3.46
N ASN A 21 10.08 11.30 2.17
CA ASN A 21 10.55 12.21 1.14
C ASN A 21 9.42 12.96 0.45
N GLY A 22 8.27 13.04 1.10
CA GLY A 22 7.14 13.76 0.52
C GLY A 22 6.21 12.94 -0.33
N LEU A 23 6.58 11.70 -0.63
CA LEU A 23 5.69 10.82 -1.36
C LEU A 23 4.62 10.26 -0.45
N GLU A 24 3.51 9.86 -1.03
CA GLU A 24 2.48 9.14 -0.30
C GLU A 24 2.38 7.74 -0.84
N THR A 25 1.83 6.85 -0.02
CA THR A 25 1.68 5.46 -0.42
C THR A 25 0.91 5.34 -1.73
N ILE A 26 -0.12 6.16 -1.92
CA ILE A 26 -0.91 6.07 -3.14
C ILE A 26 -0.06 6.34 -4.38
N ASP A 27 0.94 7.20 -4.28
CA ASP A 27 1.82 7.47 -5.42
C ASP A 27 2.56 6.22 -5.85
N ILE A 28 3.04 5.46 -4.87
CA ILE A 28 3.76 4.24 -5.15
C ILE A 28 2.81 3.18 -5.70
N LEU A 29 1.63 3.04 -5.10
CA LEU A 29 0.67 2.06 -5.57
C LEU A 29 0.31 2.33 -7.03
N GLU A 30 0.06 3.59 -7.37
CA GLU A 30 -0.30 3.92 -8.75
C GLU A 30 0.83 3.62 -9.71
N ALA A 31 2.06 3.96 -9.33
CA ALA A 31 3.18 3.74 -10.22
C ALA A 31 3.43 2.26 -10.46
N VAL A 32 3.33 1.45 -9.41
CA VAL A 32 3.65 0.03 -9.53
C VAL A 32 2.53 -0.75 -10.21
N THR A 33 1.27 -0.36 -9.98
CA THR A 33 0.14 -1.11 -10.54
C THR A 33 -0.33 -0.58 -11.88
N ASP A 34 0.35 0.41 -12.44
CA ASP A 34 -0.11 1.11 -13.63
C ASP A 34 -0.41 0.16 -14.80
N ASN A 35 0.43 -0.87 -14.96
CA ASN A 35 0.21 -1.81 -16.06
C ASN A 35 -0.33 -3.16 -15.60
N LEU A 36 -0.85 -3.22 -14.37
CA LEU A 36 -1.43 -4.46 -13.85
C LEU A 36 -2.95 -4.37 -13.92
N LYS A 37 -3.60 -5.52 -13.94
CA LYS A 37 -5.04 -5.58 -14.09
C LYS A 37 -5.65 -6.55 -13.09
N GLY A 38 -6.89 -6.26 -12.72
CA GLY A 38 -7.72 -7.18 -11.96
C GLY A 38 -7.10 -7.63 -10.65
N PRO A 39 -7.23 -8.91 -10.33
CA PRO A 39 -6.76 -9.41 -9.03
C PRO A 39 -5.28 -9.18 -8.80
N GLU A 40 -4.46 -9.24 -9.84
CA GLU A 40 -3.04 -9.02 -9.66
C GLU A 40 -2.79 -7.60 -9.14
N ALA A 41 -3.46 -6.61 -9.71
CA ALA A 41 -3.29 -5.23 -9.26
C ALA A 41 -3.73 -5.07 -7.81
N VAL A 42 -4.83 -5.71 -7.43
CA VAL A 42 -5.34 -5.63 -6.07
C VAL A 42 -4.36 -6.24 -5.08
N LEU A 43 -3.81 -7.41 -5.41
CA LEU A 43 -2.90 -8.09 -4.51
C LEU A 43 -1.60 -7.31 -4.34
N VAL A 44 -1.04 -6.81 -5.44
CA VAL A 44 0.17 -6.01 -5.38
C VAL A 44 -0.07 -4.74 -4.56
N GLY A 45 -1.21 -4.09 -4.79
CA GLY A 45 -1.54 -2.89 -4.05
C GLY A 45 -1.62 -3.13 -2.55
N ASN A 46 -2.23 -4.25 -2.15
CA ASN A 46 -2.32 -4.56 -0.73
C ASN A 46 -0.97 -4.86 -0.11
N VAL A 47 -0.11 -5.60 -0.81
CA VAL A 47 1.24 -5.87 -0.31
C VAL A 47 1.95 -4.55 -0.06
N LEU A 48 1.92 -3.66 -1.05
CA LEU A 48 2.62 -2.39 -0.93
C LEU A 48 2.05 -1.51 0.18
N LYS A 49 0.73 -1.49 0.30
CA LYS A 49 0.10 -0.70 1.33
C LYS A 49 0.58 -1.09 2.73
N TYR A 50 0.60 -2.37 3.01
CA TYR A 50 0.99 -2.82 4.33
C TYR A 50 2.49 -2.64 4.57
N ILE A 51 3.30 -2.86 3.55
CA ILE A 51 4.74 -2.63 3.68
C ILE A 51 5.03 -1.16 3.95
N CYS A 52 4.33 -0.26 3.27
CA CYS A 52 4.59 1.17 3.42
C CYS A 52 4.19 1.69 4.80
N ARG A 53 3.24 1.03 5.47
CA ARG A 53 2.73 1.62 6.71
C ARG A 53 3.12 0.86 7.98
N TYR A 54 3.70 -0.34 7.85
CA TYR A 54 3.84 -1.21 9.02
C TYR A 54 4.58 -0.55 10.17
N SER A 55 5.61 0.22 9.88
CA SER A 55 6.42 0.81 10.94
C SER A 55 5.71 1.92 11.69
N LYS A 56 4.66 2.49 11.11
CA LYS A 56 3.93 3.60 11.70
C LYS A 56 2.56 3.20 12.20
N LYS A 57 2.18 1.95 12.01
CA LYS A 57 0.85 1.56 12.42
C LYS A 57 0.84 0.26 13.20
N ASN A 58 0.71 -0.89 12.56
CA ASN A 58 0.48 -2.13 13.26
C ASN A 58 1.68 -3.07 13.34
N GLY A 59 2.84 -2.65 12.84
CA GLY A 59 4.04 -3.46 12.97
C GLY A 59 3.90 -4.86 12.39
N LEU A 60 4.13 -5.85 13.23
CA LEU A 60 4.11 -7.24 12.78
C LEU A 60 2.79 -7.64 12.16
N GLU A 61 1.69 -7.14 12.67
CA GLU A 61 0.39 -7.48 12.11
C GLU A 61 0.31 -7.05 10.65
N ASP A 62 0.78 -5.84 10.33
CA ASP A 62 0.78 -5.36 8.95
C ASP A 62 1.72 -6.19 8.08
N LEU A 63 2.86 -6.60 8.61
CA LEU A 63 3.78 -7.44 7.84
C LEU A 63 3.15 -8.79 7.53
N LYS A 64 2.39 -9.35 8.47
CA LYS A 64 1.72 -10.61 8.20
C LYS A 64 0.60 -10.46 7.18
N LYS A 65 -0.07 -9.31 7.18
CA LYS A 65 -1.05 -9.04 6.15
C LYS A 65 -0.40 -8.93 4.79
N ALA A 66 0.73 -8.23 4.70
CA ALA A 66 1.47 -8.15 3.46
C ALA A 66 1.88 -9.54 2.98
N GLN A 67 2.32 -10.38 3.90
CA GLN A 67 2.74 -11.74 3.59
C GLN A 67 1.57 -12.55 3.03
N TRP A 68 0.38 -12.39 3.61
CA TRP A 68 -0.79 -13.12 3.13
C TRP A 68 -1.09 -12.77 1.67
N TYR A 69 -1.09 -11.47 1.37
CA TYR A 69 -1.38 -11.03 0.01
C TYR A 69 -0.28 -11.45 -0.96
N LEU A 70 0.97 -11.40 -0.52
CA LEU A 70 2.08 -11.81 -1.37
C LEU A 70 2.01 -13.30 -1.67
N ASN A 71 1.70 -14.11 -0.67
CA ASN A 71 1.56 -15.54 -0.87
C ASN A 71 0.44 -15.84 -1.86
N ARG A 72 -0.66 -15.12 -1.75
CA ARG A 72 -1.76 -15.28 -2.68
C ARG A 72 -1.33 -14.96 -4.10
N LEU A 73 -0.55 -13.89 -4.26
CA LEU A 73 -0.07 -13.48 -5.57
C LEU A 73 0.87 -14.54 -6.16
N VAL A 74 1.80 -15.02 -5.35
CA VAL A 74 2.73 -16.04 -5.78
C VAL A 74 1.97 -17.29 -6.23
N ASP A 75 0.98 -17.68 -5.44
CA ASP A 75 0.18 -18.86 -5.74
C ASP A 75 -0.54 -18.72 -7.08
N LYS A 76 -1.12 -17.56 -7.33
CA LYS A 76 -1.81 -17.32 -8.59
C LYS A 76 -0.83 -17.41 -9.77
N MET A 77 0.34 -16.84 -9.61
CA MET A 77 1.31 -16.87 -10.71
C MET A 77 1.87 -18.25 -10.94
N GLU A 78 2.07 -19.03 -9.88
CA GLU A 78 2.54 -20.39 -10.03
C GLU A 78 1.53 -21.26 -10.74
N LYS A 79 0.24 -20.93 -10.59
CA LYS A 79 -0.81 -21.69 -11.28
C LYS A 79 -1.14 -21.13 -12.64
N GLY A 80 -0.45 -20.08 -13.07
CA GLY A 80 -0.75 -19.45 -14.34
C GLY A 80 -2.01 -18.62 -14.35
N GLU A 81 -2.51 -18.21 -13.18
CA GLU A 81 -3.72 -17.40 -13.07
C GLU A 81 -3.35 -15.93 -13.01
N GLN A 82 -4.24 -15.09 -13.49
CA GLN A 82 -4.03 -13.65 -13.40
C GLN A 82 -5.10 -12.99 -12.51
#